data_231cc2a5e9697c2c34892e426ee3497d
#
_entry.id   231cc2a5e9697c2c34892e426ee3497d
#
_cell.length_a   1.000
_cell.length_b   1.000
_cell.length_c   1.000
_cell.angle_alpha   90.00
_cell.angle_beta   90.00
_cell.angle_gamma   90.00
#
_symmetry.space_group_name_H-M   'P 1'
#
loop_
_entity.id
_entity.type
_entity.pdbx_description
1 polymer ?
#
loop_
_entity_poly.entity_id
_entity_poly.type
_entity_poly.pdbx_seq_one_letter_code
_entity_poly.pdbx_strand_id
1 'polypeptide(L)' 'VPKAVADRLVDHFGGLQFLMAATIDDLMTVDGIGDQRARTVREGLSRMAEASLLDRFL' A
#
# COMPACT_ATOMS: atom_id res chain seq x y z
N VAL A 1 -2.08 8.36 4.96
CA VAL A 1 -2.75 8.30 3.65
C VAL A 1 -4.25 8.45 3.88
N PRO A 2 -4.92 9.37 3.15
CA PRO A 2 -6.37 9.50 3.28
C PRO A 2 -7.10 8.20 2.93
N LYS A 3 -8.17 7.93 3.64
CA LYS A 3 -8.95 6.70 3.43
C LYS A 3 -9.43 6.55 1.98
N ALA A 4 -9.83 7.65 1.35
CA ALA A 4 -10.31 7.63 -0.04
C ALA A 4 -9.20 7.15 -1.00
N VAL A 5 -7.96 7.55 -0.77
CA VAL A 5 -6.82 7.12 -1.58
C VAL A 5 -6.52 5.65 -1.34
N ALA A 6 -6.57 5.21 -0.08
CA ALA A 6 -6.36 3.80 0.27
C ALA A 6 -7.42 2.90 -0.37
N ASP A 7 -8.68 3.30 -0.33
CA ASP A 7 -9.78 2.57 -0.96
C ASP A 7 -9.59 2.46 -2.47
N ARG A 8 -9.16 3.54 -3.12
CA ARG A 8 -8.88 3.54 -4.56
C ARG A 8 -7.74 2.59 -4.91
N LEU A 9 -6.70 2.54 -4.10
CA LEU A 9 -5.56 1.65 -4.32
C LEU A 9 -5.96 0.18 -4.18
N VAL A 10 -6.71 -0.15 -3.13
CA VAL A 10 -7.23 -1.51 -2.94
C VAL A 10 -8.08 -1.93 -4.14
N ASP A 11 -8.94 -1.04 -4.60
CA ASP A 11 -9.83 -1.30 -5.74
C ASP A 11 -9.03 -1.48 -7.04
N HIS A 12 -8.03 -0.63 -7.26
CA HIS A 12 -7.18 -0.67 -8.46
C HIS A 12 -6.39 -1.99 -8.55
N PHE A 13 -5.84 -2.47 -7.44
CA PHE A 13 -5.02 -3.67 -7.41
C PHE A 13 -5.83 -4.96 -7.23
N GLY A 14 -7.12 -4.84 -6.93
CA GLY A 14 -8.00 -5.99 -6.82
C GLY A 14 -8.03 -6.64 -5.44
N GLY A 15 -7.47 -5.99 -4.44
CA GLY A 15 -7.49 -6.46 -3.06
C GLY A 15 -6.26 -6.02 -2.27
N LEU A 16 -6.38 -6.05 -0.94
CA LEU A 16 -5.32 -5.61 -0.05
C LEU A 16 -4.03 -6.44 -0.23
N GLN A 17 -4.16 -7.73 -0.42
CA GLN A 17 -3.01 -8.63 -0.60
C GLN A 17 -2.18 -8.26 -1.84
N PHE A 18 -2.85 -7.86 -2.93
CA PHE A 18 -2.16 -7.42 -4.15
C PHE A 18 -1.53 -6.06 -3.96
N LEU A 19 -2.19 -5.17 -3.24
CA LEU A 19 -1.65 -3.86 -2.91
C LEU A 19 -0.38 -3.98 -2.05
N MET A 20 -0.38 -4.88 -1.07
CA MET A 20 0.77 -5.09 -0.20
C MET A 20 1.98 -5.66 -0.95
N ALA A 21 1.74 -6.36 -2.05
CA ALA A 21 2.79 -6.89 -2.91
C ALA A 21 3.29 -5.88 -3.95
N ALA A 22 2.59 -4.75 -4.12
CA ALA A 22 2.92 -3.76 -5.14
C ALA A 22 4.24 -3.06 -4.85
N THR A 23 5.02 -2.82 -5.90
CA THR A 23 6.25 -2.03 -5.82
C THR A 23 5.92 -0.54 -5.93
N ILE A 24 6.94 0.31 -5.66
CA ILE A 24 6.78 1.76 -5.84
C ILE A 24 6.40 2.08 -7.30
N ASP A 25 7.02 1.41 -8.27
CA ASP A 25 6.68 1.60 -9.69
C ASP A 25 5.23 1.23 -9.99
N ASP A 26 4.74 0.14 -9.43
CA ASP A 26 3.35 -0.27 -9.57
C ASP A 26 2.39 0.78 -9.01
N LEU A 27 2.72 1.34 -7.85
CA LEU A 27 1.91 2.38 -7.21
C LEU A 27 1.87 3.65 -8.06
N MET A 28 2.97 3.99 -8.73
CA MET A 28 3.06 5.18 -9.59
C MET A 28 2.23 5.05 -10.86
N THR A 29 1.79 3.86 -11.24
CA THR A 29 0.90 3.67 -12.39
C THR A 29 -0.52 4.15 -12.11
N VAL A 30 -0.86 4.33 -10.84
CA VAL A 30 -2.19 4.80 -10.45
C VAL A 30 -2.27 6.33 -10.62
N ASP A 31 -3.36 6.82 -11.22
CA ASP A 31 -3.60 8.25 -11.41
C ASP A 31 -3.55 9.00 -10.08
N GLY A 32 -2.79 10.09 -10.06
CA GLY A 32 -2.66 10.92 -8.87
C GLY A 32 -1.63 10.45 -7.87
N ILE A 33 -0.94 9.34 -8.13
CA ILE A 33 0.13 8.83 -7.27
C ILE A 33 1.48 9.14 -7.93
N GLY A 34 2.17 10.13 -7.38
CA GLY A 34 3.54 10.44 -7.78
C GLY A 34 4.56 9.67 -6.94
N ASP A 35 5.85 9.89 -7.22
CA ASP A 35 6.95 9.21 -6.54
C ASP A 35 6.87 9.34 -5.01
N GLN A 36 6.69 10.55 -4.50
CA GLN A 36 6.64 10.78 -3.06
C GLN A 36 5.46 10.09 -2.40
N ARG A 37 4.29 10.14 -3.04
CA ARG A 37 3.09 9.49 -2.53
C ARG A 37 3.21 7.97 -2.56
N ALA A 38 3.80 7.43 -3.63
CA ALA A 38 4.05 6.00 -3.74
C ALA A 38 4.97 5.50 -2.62
N ARG A 39 6.02 6.26 -2.31
CA ARG A 39 6.95 5.92 -1.22
C ARG A 39 6.24 5.95 0.14
N THR A 40 5.41 6.94 0.39
CA THR A 40 4.64 7.05 1.64
C THR A 40 3.69 5.89 1.81
N VAL A 41 2.98 5.51 0.74
CA VAL A 41 2.07 4.37 0.75
C VAL A 41 2.84 3.08 1.01
N ARG A 42 3.95 2.86 0.31
CA ARG A 42 4.77 1.66 0.45
C ARG A 42 5.32 1.52 1.87
N GLU A 43 5.76 2.61 2.46
CA GLU A 43 6.24 2.63 3.84
C GLU A 43 5.13 2.25 4.81
N GLY A 44 3.94 2.81 4.64
CA GLY A 44 2.79 2.48 5.47
C GLY A 44 2.40 1.01 5.36
N LEU A 45 2.40 0.46 4.15
CA LEU A 45 2.12 -0.95 3.92
C LEU A 45 3.17 -1.86 4.57
N SER A 46 4.44 -1.48 4.52
CA SER A 46 5.51 -2.23 5.17
C SER A 46 5.33 -2.27 6.68
N ARG A 47 4.93 -1.17 7.29
CA ARG A 47 4.65 -1.12 8.73
C ARG A 47 3.47 -2.01 9.09
N MET A 48 2.43 -2.03 8.28
CA MET A 48 1.28 -2.91 8.50
C MET A 48 1.69 -4.38 8.43
N ALA A 49 2.52 -4.73 7.47
CA ALA A 49 3.03 -6.09 7.31
C ALA A 49 3.86 -6.53 8.52
N GLU A 50 4.74 -5.65 9.01
CA GLU A 50 5.56 -5.92 10.20
C GLU A 50 4.68 -6.11 11.43
N ALA A 51 3.68 -5.27 11.64
CA ALA A 51 2.76 -5.40 12.75
C ALA A 51 1.98 -6.71 12.68
N SER A 52 1.56 -7.12 11.51
CA SER A 52 0.84 -8.39 11.32
C SER A 52 1.74 -9.59 11.61
N LEU A 53 3.02 -9.53 11.24
CA LEU A 53 3.98 -10.59 11.53
C LEU A 53 4.21 -10.72 13.04
N LEU A 54 4.42 -9.60 13.73
CA LEU A 54 4.61 -9.61 15.18
C LEU A 54 3.39 -10.17 15.89
N ASP A 55 2.20 -9.80 15.43
CA ASP A 55 0.95 -10.27 16.00
C ASP A 55 0.80 -11.80 15.91
N ARG A 56 1.33 -12.40 14.84
CA ARG A 56 1.29 -13.85 14.63
C ARG A 56 2.24 -14.61 15.56
N PHE A 57 3.32 -13.97 15.98
CA PHE A 57 4.34 -14.61 16.82
C PHE A 57 4.18 -14.31 18.30
N LEU A 58 3.27 -13.43 18.65
CA LEU A 58 2.92 -13.13 20.01
C LEU A 58 1.75 -13.97 20.47
#